data_9beaefc6b11f088a02c3c9d7bfa8de2d
#
_entry.id   9beaefc6b11f088a02c3c9d7bfa8de2d
#
_cell.length_a   1.000
_cell.length_b   1.000
_cell.length_c   1.000
_cell.angle_alpha   90.00
_cell.angle_beta   90.00
_cell.angle_gamma   90.00
#
_symmetry.space_group_name_H-M   'P 1'
#
loop_
_entity.id
_entity.type
_entity.pdbx_description
1 polymer ?
#
loop_
_entity_poly.entity_id
_entity_poly.type
_entity_poly.pdbx_seq_one_letter_code
_entity_poly.pdbx_strand_id
1 'polypeptide(L)'
;MSVEEFQEHCRMADGFDLFYRRWKRIGEVKRSVICIHGAGSHSEFFRVMGQELAADGAEVYALDLRGFGNSKEEGLPRGDTGDFKRHLEDVNEVVDFVRKSHLGKKVYMFGQSIGGCYTLWYAANHPDSLDGIILAAPAIVLGSRISGRDYIRFLFLLLFTPKTMYEPYKILPPDQRESEEAKITLQDPLSTTRLSIRWLNGAGRILQYKALQNASRIKKPTLIIQGEQDKTVLPSGAKRLLESLAAKDKSLQTFPDADHYFYHALFLKATEKHDQAKRRLVTSVVRDWLKTH
;
A
#
# COMPACT_ATOMS: atom_id res chain seq x y z
N MET A 1 -20.36 -11.14 15.59
CA MET A 1 -20.94 -11.26 14.22
C MET A 1 -19.84 -11.87 13.36
N SER A 2 -20.17 -12.85 12.51
CA SER A 2 -19.21 -13.50 11.62
C SER A 2 -18.78 -12.54 10.50
N VAL A 3 -17.49 -12.55 10.22
CA VAL A 3 -16.88 -11.89 9.06
C VAL A 3 -16.61 -12.96 8.01
N GLU A 4 -17.02 -12.71 6.79
CA GLU A 4 -16.77 -13.56 5.64
C GLU A 4 -15.58 -13.02 4.86
N GLU A 5 -14.75 -13.92 4.34
CA GLU A 5 -13.63 -13.62 3.46
C GLU A 5 -13.88 -14.21 2.09
N PHE A 6 -13.64 -13.40 1.05
CA PHE A 6 -13.77 -13.80 -0.35
C PHE A 6 -12.45 -13.53 -1.08
N GLN A 7 -12.15 -14.38 -2.04
CA GLN A 7 -11.06 -14.23 -2.99
C GLN A 7 -11.68 -14.14 -4.37
N GLU A 8 -11.56 -12.98 -4.99
CA GLU A 8 -12.32 -12.64 -6.17
C GLU A 8 -11.43 -11.95 -7.22
N HIS A 9 -11.95 -11.78 -8.42
CA HIS A 9 -11.29 -11.06 -9.50
C HIS A 9 -12.19 -9.94 -10.01
N CYS A 10 -11.57 -8.80 -10.33
CA CYS A 10 -12.22 -7.73 -11.08
C CYS A 10 -11.69 -7.73 -12.50
N ARG A 11 -12.59 -7.84 -13.49
CA ARG A 11 -12.22 -7.82 -14.90
C ARG A 11 -11.90 -6.39 -15.31
N MET A 12 -10.64 -6.15 -15.69
CA MET A 12 -10.17 -4.84 -16.16
C MET A 12 -10.55 -4.61 -17.62
N ALA A 13 -10.59 -3.37 -18.06
CA ALA A 13 -10.98 -2.99 -19.42
C ALA A 13 -10.10 -3.61 -20.52
N ASP A 14 -8.83 -3.92 -20.21
CA ASP A 14 -7.91 -4.60 -21.12
C ASP A 14 -8.04 -6.13 -21.11
N GLY A 15 -9.00 -6.64 -20.35
CA GLY A 15 -9.26 -8.06 -20.24
C GLY A 15 -8.42 -8.80 -19.19
N PHE A 16 -7.64 -8.10 -18.38
CA PHE A 16 -6.90 -8.69 -17.27
C PHE A 16 -7.83 -8.95 -16.07
N ASP A 17 -7.64 -10.07 -15.38
CA ASP A 17 -8.37 -10.40 -14.15
C ASP A 17 -7.55 -10.02 -12.94
N LEU A 18 -7.82 -8.83 -12.35
CA LEU A 18 -7.14 -8.35 -11.16
C LEU A 18 -7.69 -9.05 -9.92
N PHE A 19 -6.82 -9.73 -9.19
CA PHE A 19 -7.20 -10.41 -7.96
C PHE A 19 -7.36 -9.41 -6.79
N TYR A 20 -8.37 -9.64 -5.94
CA TYR A 20 -8.53 -8.96 -4.67
C TYR A 20 -9.09 -9.87 -3.60
N ARG A 21 -8.78 -9.59 -2.33
CA ARG A 21 -9.45 -10.16 -1.17
C ARG A 21 -10.48 -9.20 -0.65
N ARG A 22 -11.62 -9.74 -0.22
CA ARG A 22 -12.69 -8.95 0.34
C ARG A 22 -13.13 -9.52 1.68
N TRP A 23 -13.24 -8.63 2.67
CA TRP A 23 -13.79 -8.96 3.98
C TRP A 23 -15.03 -8.13 4.23
N LYS A 24 -16.12 -8.79 4.61
CA LYS A 24 -17.36 -8.14 5.02
C LYS A 24 -18.03 -8.90 6.15
N ARG A 25 -18.79 -8.22 6.98
CA ARG A 25 -19.72 -8.86 7.92
C ARG A 25 -21.06 -9.08 7.27
N ILE A 26 -21.84 -10.01 7.81
CA ILE A 26 -23.26 -10.15 7.49
C ILE A 26 -23.99 -8.93 8.07
N GLY A 27 -24.73 -8.20 7.23
CA GLY A 27 -25.52 -7.03 7.60
C GLY A 27 -25.17 -5.78 6.80
N GLU A 28 -25.57 -4.62 7.32
CA GLU A 28 -25.37 -3.36 6.61
C GLU A 28 -23.90 -2.96 6.52
N VAL A 29 -23.49 -2.58 5.29
CA VAL A 29 -22.18 -1.97 5.02
C VAL A 29 -22.28 -0.46 5.29
N LYS A 30 -21.46 0.06 6.19
CA LYS A 30 -21.42 1.48 6.55
C LYS A 30 -20.49 2.28 5.64
N ARG A 31 -19.42 1.66 5.19
CA ARG A 31 -18.33 2.26 4.38
C ARG A 31 -17.52 1.20 3.65
N SER A 32 -16.79 1.60 2.65
CA SER A 32 -15.83 0.73 1.95
C SER A 32 -14.40 1.23 2.14
N VAL A 33 -13.44 0.30 2.25
CA VAL A 33 -12.01 0.60 2.36
C VAL A 33 -11.26 -0.19 1.30
N ILE A 34 -10.55 0.51 0.42
CA ILE A 34 -9.69 -0.10 -0.61
C ILE A 34 -8.26 -0.06 -0.11
N CYS A 35 -7.59 -1.21 -0.05
CA CYS A 35 -6.24 -1.35 0.48
C CYS A 35 -5.23 -1.61 -0.64
N ILE A 36 -4.18 -0.79 -0.71
CA ILE A 36 -3.07 -0.87 -1.69
C ILE A 36 -1.79 -1.24 -0.95
N HIS A 37 -1.20 -2.37 -1.31
CA HIS A 37 -0.01 -2.92 -0.66
C HIS A 37 1.30 -2.22 -1.06
N GLY A 38 2.35 -2.48 -0.30
CA GLY A 38 3.72 -2.03 -0.56
C GLY A 38 4.41 -2.83 -1.69
N ALA A 39 5.61 -2.39 -2.07
CA ALA A 39 6.41 -3.05 -3.10
C ALA A 39 6.71 -4.51 -2.73
N GLY A 40 6.44 -5.42 -3.65
CA GLY A 40 6.69 -6.84 -3.49
C GLY A 40 5.69 -7.60 -2.60
N SER A 41 4.72 -6.91 -2.02
CA SER A 41 3.66 -7.46 -1.16
C SER A 41 2.42 -7.88 -1.95
N HIS A 42 1.34 -8.22 -1.23
CA HIS A 42 0.03 -8.60 -1.78
C HIS A 42 -1.09 -8.42 -0.74
N SER A 43 -2.33 -8.68 -1.12
CA SER A 43 -3.55 -8.42 -0.33
C SER A 43 -3.62 -9.17 1.02
N GLU A 44 -2.98 -10.33 1.14
CA GLU A 44 -2.97 -11.12 2.39
C GLU A 44 -2.41 -10.32 3.58
N PHE A 45 -1.53 -9.35 3.32
CA PHE A 45 -0.97 -8.46 4.34
C PHE A 45 -2.03 -7.68 5.13
N PHE A 46 -3.21 -7.51 4.55
CA PHE A 46 -4.32 -6.80 5.17
C PHE A 46 -5.33 -7.69 5.89
N ARG A 47 -5.13 -9.01 5.95
CA ARG A 47 -6.12 -9.96 6.49
C ARG A 47 -6.62 -9.56 7.88
N VAL A 48 -5.74 -9.34 8.84
CA VAL A 48 -6.14 -9.04 10.23
C VAL A 48 -6.89 -7.71 10.30
N MET A 49 -6.33 -6.66 9.68
CA MET A 49 -6.99 -5.35 9.62
C MET A 49 -8.32 -5.44 8.87
N GLY A 50 -8.36 -6.14 7.74
CA GLY A 50 -9.57 -6.36 6.95
C GLY A 50 -10.69 -7.01 7.75
N GLN A 51 -10.38 -8.07 8.49
CA GLN A 51 -11.33 -8.76 9.38
C GLN A 51 -11.83 -7.84 10.50
N GLU A 52 -10.95 -7.09 11.17
CA GLU A 52 -11.32 -6.20 12.27
C GLU A 52 -12.17 -5.01 11.78
N LEU A 53 -11.81 -4.39 10.66
CA LEU A 53 -12.60 -3.32 10.06
C LEU A 53 -13.96 -3.82 9.55
N ALA A 54 -14.00 -5.03 8.98
CA ALA A 54 -15.24 -5.65 8.55
C ALA A 54 -16.17 -5.95 9.75
N ALA A 55 -15.62 -6.42 10.87
CA ALA A 55 -16.40 -6.60 12.11
C ALA A 55 -17.03 -5.29 12.60
N ASP A 56 -16.41 -4.12 12.33
CA ASP A 56 -16.92 -2.78 12.65
C ASP A 56 -17.89 -2.21 11.57
N GLY A 57 -18.15 -2.97 10.50
CA GLY A 57 -19.12 -2.61 9.44
C GLY A 57 -18.51 -1.97 8.19
N ALA A 58 -17.21 -2.02 8.02
CA ALA A 58 -16.61 -1.73 6.72
C ALA A 58 -16.74 -2.93 5.77
N GLU A 59 -16.74 -2.69 4.47
CA GLU A 59 -16.40 -3.71 3.48
C GLU A 59 -15.01 -3.38 2.94
N VAL A 60 -14.06 -4.31 3.10
CA VAL A 60 -12.64 -4.06 2.82
C VAL A 60 -12.21 -4.82 1.59
N TYR A 61 -11.62 -4.12 0.64
CA TYR A 61 -11.12 -4.63 -0.63
C TYR A 61 -9.60 -4.46 -0.67
N ALA A 62 -8.85 -5.53 -0.54
CA ALA A 62 -7.40 -5.50 -0.62
C ALA A 62 -6.94 -6.04 -1.98
N LEU A 63 -6.28 -5.20 -2.76
CA LEU A 63 -5.86 -5.55 -4.11
C LEU A 63 -4.52 -6.30 -4.09
N ASP A 64 -4.37 -7.27 -4.99
CA ASP A 64 -3.07 -7.63 -5.52
C ASP A 64 -2.83 -6.76 -6.74
N LEU A 65 -1.94 -5.79 -6.67
CA LEU A 65 -1.61 -4.94 -7.82
C LEU A 65 -1.09 -5.80 -8.98
N ARG A 66 -1.39 -5.42 -10.22
CA ARG A 66 -0.91 -6.11 -11.42
C ARG A 66 0.59 -6.41 -11.33
N GLY A 67 0.99 -7.64 -11.64
CA GLY A 67 2.37 -8.12 -11.49
C GLY A 67 2.74 -8.59 -10.07
N PHE A 68 1.82 -8.53 -9.10
CA PHE A 68 2.06 -8.94 -7.71
C PHE A 68 1.03 -9.98 -7.24
N GLY A 69 1.38 -10.70 -6.16
CA GLY A 69 0.48 -11.67 -5.55
C GLY A 69 -0.11 -12.65 -6.57
N ASN A 70 -1.43 -12.75 -6.58
CA ASN A 70 -2.19 -13.56 -7.54
C ASN A 70 -2.53 -12.81 -8.84
N SER A 71 -2.22 -11.52 -8.94
CA SER A 71 -2.37 -10.70 -10.15
C SER A 71 -1.13 -10.70 -11.03
N LYS A 72 -0.43 -11.83 -11.13
CA LYS A 72 0.74 -11.99 -12.00
C LYS A 72 0.32 -11.95 -13.46
N GLU A 73 1.00 -11.14 -14.28
CA GLU A 73 0.80 -11.14 -15.73
C GLU A 73 1.42 -12.39 -16.37
N GLU A 74 0.75 -12.94 -17.37
CA GLU A 74 1.24 -14.10 -18.13
C GLU A 74 2.57 -13.75 -18.82
N GLY A 75 3.53 -14.68 -18.76
CA GLY A 75 4.86 -14.49 -19.35
C GLY A 75 5.79 -13.51 -18.60
N LEU A 76 5.33 -12.86 -17.52
CA LEU A 76 6.17 -11.96 -16.71
C LEU A 76 6.42 -12.54 -15.30
N PRO A 77 7.61 -12.29 -14.70
CA PRO A 77 7.86 -12.65 -13.32
C PRO A 77 7.09 -11.71 -12.37
N ARG A 78 6.80 -12.16 -11.12
CA ARG A 78 6.30 -11.23 -10.08
C ARG A 78 7.28 -10.08 -9.88
N GLY A 79 6.73 -8.87 -9.67
CA GLY A 79 7.52 -7.64 -9.55
C GLY A 79 7.82 -6.98 -10.89
N ASP A 80 7.28 -7.52 -11.97
CA ASP A 80 7.30 -6.90 -13.29
C ASP A 80 5.90 -6.70 -13.83
N THR A 81 5.74 -5.66 -14.66
CA THR A 81 4.49 -5.37 -15.37
C THR A 81 4.80 -4.82 -16.75
N GLY A 82 3.91 -5.09 -17.70
CA GLY A 82 4.08 -4.65 -19.09
C GLY A 82 4.10 -3.12 -19.23
N ASP A 83 3.08 -2.47 -18.73
CA ASP A 83 2.94 -1.01 -18.75
C ASP A 83 2.57 -0.47 -17.36
N PHE A 84 3.40 0.40 -16.81
CA PHE A 84 3.16 1.01 -15.51
C PHE A 84 1.89 1.90 -15.48
N LYS A 85 1.46 2.46 -16.61
CA LYS A 85 0.20 3.23 -16.67
C LYS A 85 -0.99 2.34 -16.36
N ARG A 86 -0.98 1.09 -16.83
CA ARG A 86 -2.05 0.12 -16.53
C ARG A 86 -2.27 -0.06 -15.02
N HIS A 87 -1.21 -0.05 -14.22
CA HIS A 87 -1.35 -0.06 -12.75
C HIS A 87 -2.24 1.06 -12.21
N LEU A 88 -2.08 2.25 -12.78
CA LEU A 88 -2.84 3.43 -12.34
C LEU A 88 -4.30 3.34 -12.82
N GLU A 89 -4.52 2.83 -14.01
CA GLU A 89 -5.84 2.59 -14.58
C GLU A 89 -6.57 1.48 -13.83
N ASP A 90 -5.89 0.37 -13.48
CA ASP A 90 -6.43 -0.70 -12.65
C ASP A 90 -6.95 -0.18 -11.31
N VAL A 91 -6.19 0.67 -10.61
CA VAL A 91 -6.64 1.29 -9.37
C VAL A 91 -7.90 2.13 -9.58
N ASN A 92 -7.96 2.90 -10.69
CA ASN A 92 -9.14 3.69 -11.02
C ASN A 92 -10.35 2.79 -11.28
N GLU A 93 -10.21 1.75 -12.08
CA GLU A 93 -11.29 0.81 -12.41
C GLU A 93 -11.83 0.10 -11.17
N VAL A 94 -10.95 -0.29 -10.23
CA VAL A 94 -11.39 -0.90 -8.96
C VAL A 94 -12.12 0.11 -8.08
N VAL A 95 -11.68 1.36 -7.99
CA VAL A 95 -12.43 2.36 -7.21
C VAL A 95 -13.81 2.58 -7.82
N ASP A 96 -13.91 2.66 -9.14
CA ASP A 96 -15.20 2.80 -9.83
C ASP A 96 -16.11 1.58 -9.57
N PHE A 97 -15.55 0.38 -9.60
CA PHE A 97 -16.27 -0.86 -9.25
C PHE A 97 -16.81 -0.81 -7.81
N VAL A 98 -15.97 -0.45 -6.83
CA VAL A 98 -16.37 -0.36 -5.42
C VAL A 98 -17.44 0.71 -5.22
N ARG A 99 -17.30 1.88 -5.83
CA ARG A 99 -18.30 2.96 -5.73
C ARG A 99 -19.63 2.55 -6.32
N LYS A 100 -19.65 1.87 -7.46
CA LYS A 100 -20.89 1.35 -8.08
C LYS A 100 -21.55 0.28 -7.22
N SER A 101 -20.75 -0.56 -6.55
CA SER A 101 -21.26 -1.60 -5.65
C SER A 101 -21.86 -1.04 -4.34
N HIS A 102 -21.48 0.18 -3.94
CA HIS A 102 -21.86 0.81 -2.67
C HIS A 102 -22.35 2.25 -2.87
N LEU A 103 -23.37 2.43 -3.69
CA LEU A 103 -23.94 3.75 -3.97
C LEU A 103 -24.35 4.48 -2.68
N GLY A 104 -23.90 5.73 -2.53
CA GLY A 104 -24.19 6.57 -1.38
C GLY A 104 -23.42 6.25 -0.10
N LYS A 105 -22.54 5.24 -0.11
CA LYS A 105 -21.65 4.94 1.02
C LYS A 105 -20.29 5.61 0.84
N LYS A 106 -19.63 5.95 1.96
CA LYS A 106 -18.29 6.53 1.96
C LYS A 106 -17.25 5.50 1.50
N VAL A 107 -16.29 5.93 0.68
CA VAL A 107 -15.19 5.11 0.16
C VAL A 107 -13.86 5.74 0.57
N TYR A 108 -13.05 4.95 1.26
CA TYR A 108 -11.72 5.32 1.72
C TYR A 108 -10.65 4.49 1.02
N MET A 109 -9.44 5.04 0.93
CA MET A 109 -8.30 4.28 0.44
C MET A 109 -7.20 4.24 1.49
N PHE A 110 -6.71 3.03 1.76
CA PHE A 110 -5.57 2.76 2.63
C PHE A 110 -4.38 2.35 1.77
N GLY A 111 -3.26 3.06 1.88
CA GLY A 111 -2.04 2.72 1.15
C GLY A 111 -0.84 2.53 2.06
N GLN A 112 -0.11 1.43 1.88
CA GLN A 112 1.10 1.11 2.63
C GLN A 112 2.36 1.36 1.80
N SER A 113 3.37 2.01 2.35
CA SER A 113 4.67 2.23 1.70
C SER A 113 4.48 2.87 0.31
N ILE A 114 4.91 2.22 -0.79
CA ILE A 114 4.64 2.70 -2.16
C ILE A 114 3.14 2.71 -2.47
N GLY A 115 2.33 1.84 -1.86
CA GLY A 115 0.87 1.90 -1.92
C GLY A 115 0.30 3.23 -1.40
N GLY A 116 0.96 3.85 -0.41
CA GLY A 116 0.67 5.22 0.03
C GLY A 116 0.90 6.25 -1.08
N CYS A 117 1.92 6.08 -1.91
CA CYS A 117 2.16 6.95 -3.07
C CYS A 117 1.13 6.72 -4.19
N TYR A 118 0.65 5.49 -4.40
CA TYR A 118 -0.52 5.20 -5.27
C TYR A 118 -1.76 5.94 -4.77
N THR A 119 -2.02 5.85 -3.47
CA THR A 119 -3.16 6.53 -2.82
C THR A 119 -3.08 8.05 -3.00
N LEU A 120 -1.91 8.66 -2.79
CA LEU A 120 -1.68 10.09 -3.02
C LEU A 120 -1.88 10.47 -4.49
N TRP A 121 -1.35 9.68 -5.41
CA TRP A 121 -1.55 9.90 -6.85
C TRP A 121 -3.04 9.84 -7.20
N TYR A 122 -3.74 8.80 -6.73
CA TYR A 122 -5.15 8.62 -7.04
C TYR A 122 -6.00 9.77 -6.48
N ALA A 123 -5.88 10.08 -5.20
CA ALA A 123 -6.66 11.13 -4.55
C ALA A 123 -6.43 12.53 -5.15
N ALA A 124 -5.21 12.80 -5.64
CA ALA A 124 -4.88 14.06 -6.28
C ALA A 124 -5.46 14.20 -7.70
N ASN A 125 -5.61 13.10 -8.43
CA ASN A 125 -6.11 13.10 -9.81
C ASN A 125 -7.60 12.81 -9.91
N HIS A 126 -8.21 12.24 -8.85
CA HIS A 126 -9.63 11.91 -8.75
C HIS A 126 -10.21 12.47 -7.44
N PRO A 127 -10.30 13.82 -7.28
CA PRO A 127 -10.57 14.48 -5.98
C PRO A 127 -11.94 14.15 -5.38
N ASP A 128 -12.91 13.73 -6.19
CA ASP A 128 -14.28 13.44 -5.75
C ASP A 128 -14.57 11.94 -5.59
N SER A 129 -13.57 11.09 -5.88
CA SER A 129 -13.76 9.65 -5.87
C SER A 129 -13.53 8.98 -4.52
N LEU A 130 -12.94 9.69 -3.55
CA LEU A 130 -12.70 9.19 -2.20
C LEU A 130 -13.21 10.18 -1.16
N ASP A 131 -13.67 9.66 -0.04
CA ASP A 131 -14.12 10.46 1.11
C ASP A 131 -12.99 10.75 2.10
N GLY A 132 -11.92 9.98 2.07
CA GLY A 132 -10.70 10.19 2.83
C GLY A 132 -9.62 9.16 2.49
N ILE A 133 -8.40 9.40 2.98
CA ILE A 133 -7.26 8.52 2.74
C ILE A 133 -6.48 8.22 4.02
N ILE A 134 -5.90 7.02 4.07
CA ILE A 134 -5.05 6.55 5.17
C ILE A 134 -3.72 6.09 4.58
N LEU A 135 -2.63 6.63 5.07
CA LEU A 135 -1.29 6.44 4.54
C LEU A 135 -0.39 5.83 5.62
N ALA A 136 -0.02 4.58 5.44
CA ALA A 136 0.80 3.84 6.39
C ALA A 136 2.26 3.77 5.89
N ALA A 137 3.20 4.37 6.62
CA ALA A 137 4.61 4.52 6.25
C ALA A 137 4.80 4.87 4.76
N PRO A 138 4.17 5.96 4.24
CA PRO A 138 4.18 6.26 2.81
C PRO A 138 5.61 6.54 2.32
N ALA A 139 5.98 5.97 1.17
CA ALA A 139 7.34 5.96 0.63
C ALA A 139 7.80 7.34 0.11
N ILE A 140 7.82 8.36 0.98
CA ILE A 140 8.18 9.75 0.63
C ILE A 140 9.69 9.97 0.65
N VAL A 141 10.35 9.57 1.73
CA VAL A 141 11.80 9.68 1.90
C VAL A 141 12.35 8.30 2.22
N LEU A 142 13.14 7.73 1.33
CA LEU A 142 13.78 6.43 1.55
C LEU A 142 15.03 6.57 2.41
N GLY A 143 15.26 5.59 3.29
CA GLY A 143 16.44 5.53 4.15
C GLY A 143 17.72 5.19 3.40
N SER A 144 17.61 4.47 2.28
CA SER A 144 18.75 4.14 1.42
C SER A 144 19.07 5.27 0.44
N ARG A 145 20.35 5.62 0.33
CA ARG A 145 20.83 6.56 -0.69
C ARG A 145 21.38 5.76 -1.89
N ILE A 146 20.86 6.06 -3.07
CA ILE A 146 21.41 5.53 -4.32
C ILE A 146 22.69 6.31 -4.62
N SER A 147 23.82 5.61 -4.77
CA SER A 147 25.07 6.25 -5.17
C SER A 147 24.99 6.74 -6.62
N GLY A 148 25.82 7.73 -7.00
CA GLY A 148 25.86 8.21 -8.38
C GLY A 148 26.19 7.08 -9.38
N ARG A 149 27.04 6.13 -9.00
CA ARG A 149 27.38 4.95 -9.81
C ARG A 149 26.16 4.03 -10.00
N ASP A 150 25.41 3.77 -8.94
CA ASP A 150 24.19 2.95 -9.02
C ASP A 150 23.10 3.63 -9.84
N TYR A 151 23.01 4.96 -9.76
CA TYR A 151 22.10 5.72 -10.60
C TYR A 151 22.45 5.62 -12.09
N ILE A 152 23.72 5.76 -12.46
CA ILE A 152 24.19 5.57 -13.85
C ILE A 152 23.89 4.14 -14.31
N ARG A 153 24.18 3.13 -13.47
CA ARG A 153 23.83 1.75 -13.77
C ARG A 153 22.32 1.56 -13.96
N PHE A 154 21.52 2.16 -13.13
CA PHE A 154 20.06 2.11 -13.25
C PHE A 154 19.60 2.70 -14.59
N LEU A 155 20.11 3.87 -14.99
CA LEU A 155 19.78 4.49 -16.27
C LEU A 155 20.20 3.61 -17.45
N PHE A 156 21.37 2.99 -17.40
CA PHE A 156 21.83 2.04 -18.42
C PHE A 156 20.87 0.85 -18.53
N LEU A 157 20.52 0.22 -17.40
CA LEU A 157 19.58 -0.91 -17.36
C LEU A 157 18.20 -0.49 -17.87
N LEU A 158 17.73 0.70 -17.52
CA LEU A 158 16.44 1.22 -17.98
C LEU A 158 16.40 1.40 -19.51
N LEU A 159 17.50 1.85 -20.10
CA LEU A 159 17.59 2.09 -21.54
C LEU A 159 17.74 0.79 -22.34
N PHE A 160 18.58 -0.13 -21.87
CA PHE A 160 18.96 -1.31 -22.66
C PHE A 160 18.26 -2.60 -22.23
N THR A 161 17.95 -2.74 -20.94
CA THR A 161 17.38 -3.99 -20.37
C THR A 161 16.33 -3.68 -19.29
N PRO A 162 15.23 -2.96 -19.62
CA PRO A 162 14.26 -2.48 -18.62
C PRO A 162 13.53 -3.61 -17.87
N LYS A 163 13.52 -4.82 -18.41
CA LYS A 163 12.94 -6.02 -17.78
C LYS A 163 13.88 -6.68 -16.74
N THR A 164 15.13 -6.20 -16.60
CA THR A 164 16.06 -6.74 -15.62
C THR A 164 15.44 -6.67 -14.22
N MET A 165 15.45 -7.79 -13.52
CA MET A 165 14.96 -7.89 -12.15
C MET A 165 16.05 -7.44 -11.18
N TYR A 166 15.76 -6.42 -10.40
CA TYR A 166 16.61 -5.86 -9.36
C TYR A 166 16.08 -6.22 -7.98
N GLU A 167 16.94 -6.33 -6.99
CA GLU A 167 16.59 -6.67 -5.62
C GLU A 167 16.82 -5.46 -4.68
N PRO A 168 15.87 -4.51 -4.56
CA PRO A 168 16.01 -3.36 -3.66
C PRO A 168 16.24 -3.77 -2.20
N TYR A 169 15.73 -4.94 -1.83
CA TYR A 169 15.92 -5.53 -0.52
C TYR A 169 17.39 -5.64 -0.10
N LYS A 170 18.31 -5.88 -1.05
CA LYS A 170 19.74 -6.03 -0.75
C LYS A 170 20.44 -4.74 -0.29
N ILE A 171 19.84 -3.59 -0.55
CA ILE A 171 20.37 -2.28 -0.11
C ILE A 171 19.81 -1.83 1.24
N LEU A 172 18.87 -2.57 1.82
CA LEU A 172 18.37 -2.29 3.17
C LEU A 172 19.47 -2.54 4.22
N PRO A 173 19.43 -1.82 5.35
CA PRO A 173 20.32 -2.11 6.48
C PRO A 173 20.23 -3.56 6.93
N PRO A 174 21.33 -4.19 7.41
CA PRO A 174 21.34 -5.60 7.81
C PRO A 174 20.28 -5.95 8.86
N ASP A 175 20.11 -5.10 9.87
CA ASP A 175 19.11 -5.26 10.91
C ASP A 175 17.67 -5.37 10.37
N GLN A 176 17.37 -4.70 9.28
CA GLN A 176 16.05 -4.81 8.63
C GLN A 176 15.95 -6.04 7.73
N ARG A 177 17.03 -6.40 7.03
CA ARG A 177 17.04 -7.60 6.19
C ARG A 177 16.94 -8.90 6.98
N GLU A 178 17.40 -8.88 8.23
CA GLU A 178 17.49 -10.05 9.12
C GLU A 178 16.35 -10.09 10.15
N SER A 179 15.42 -9.13 10.12
CA SER A 179 14.26 -9.15 10.99
C SER A 179 13.37 -10.38 10.75
N GLU A 180 12.65 -10.83 11.76
CA GLU A 180 11.74 -11.98 11.61
C GLU A 180 10.65 -11.69 10.57
N GLU A 181 10.14 -10.47 10.52
CA GLU A 181 9.15 -10.03 9.55
C GLU A 181 9.69 -10.10 8.13
N ALA A 182 10.95 -9.69 7.92
CA ALA A 182 11.60 -9.80 6.62
C ALA A 182 11.77 -11.27 6.22
N LYS A 183 12.18 -12.16 7.14
CA LYS A 183 12.30 -13.59 6.87
C LYS A 183 10.97 -14.23 6.48
N ILE A 184 9.88 -13.90 7.20
CA ILE A 184 8.55 -14.39 6.90
C ILE A 184 8.09 -13.90 5.51
N THR A 185 8.31 -12.62 5.19
CA THR A 185 8.01 -12.08 3.86
C THR A 185 8.80 -12.78 2.75
N LEU A 186 10.07 -13.12 3.01
CA LEU A 186 10.90 -13.85 2.06
C LEU A 186 10.46 -15.30 1.83
N GLN A 187 9.81 -15.91 2.81
CA GLN A 187 9.28 -17.28 2.73
C GLN A 187 7.89 -17.35 2.10
N ASP A 188 7.20 -16.21 1.97
CA ASP A 188 5.88 -16.16 1.38
C ASP A 188 5.95 -16.32 -0.15
N PRO A 189 5.29 -17.34 -0.73
CA PRO A 189 5.35 -17.63 -2.16
C PRO A 189 4.65 -16.57 -3.04
N LEU A 190 3.80 -15.73 -2.47
CA LEU A 190 3.10 -14.64 -3.17
C LEU A 190 3.88 -13.33 -3.13
N SER A 191 4.81 -13.17 -2.20
CA SER A 191 5.70 -12.01 -2.11
C SER A 191 6.85 -12.09 -3.12
N THR A 192 7.46 -10.95 -3.42
CA THR A 192 8.68 -10.89 -4.22
C THR A 192 9.63 -9.81 -3.70
N THR A 193 10.91 -10.15 -3.61
CA THR A 193 11.98 -9.18 -3.33
C THR A 193 12.60 -8.61 -4.60
N ARG A 194 12.17 -9.10 -5.77
CA ARG A 194 12.70 -8.72 -7.07
C ARG A 194 11.70 -7.85 -7.81
N LEU A 195 12.14 -6.68 -8.25
CA LEU A 195 11.34 -5.71 -9.00
C LEU A 195 12.04 -5.37 -10.31
N SER A 196 11.31 -5.28 -11.41
CA SER A 196 11.92 -4.90 -12.67
C SER A 196 12.35 -3.43 -12.67
N ILE A 197 13.40 -3.13 -13.42
CA ILE A 197 13.90 -1.75 -13.58
C ILE A 197 12.79 -0.83 -14.13
N ARG A 198 11.96 -1.30 -15.07
CA ARG A 198 10.85 -0.51 -15.61
C ARG A 198 9.77 -0.22 -14.56
N TRP A 199 9.45 -1.20 -13.70
CA TRP A 199 8.51 -0.98 -12.61
C TRP A 199 9.06 0.02 -11.59
N LEU A 200 10.34 -0.14 -11.18
CA LEU A 200 11.03 0.78 -10.27
C LEU A 200 11.07 2.21 -10.82
N ASN A 201 11.32 2.35 -12.13
CA ASN A 201 11.28 3.68 -12.78
C ASN A 201 9.87 4.29 -12.75
N GLY A 202 8.83 3.53 -13.05
CA GLY A 202 7.44 3.98 -12.99
C GLY A 202 7.05 4.41 -11.57
N ALA A 203 7.29 3.54 -10.59
CA ALA A 203 7.02 3.81 -9.17
C ALA A 203 7.79 5.03 -8.66
N GLY A 204 9.08 5.16 -9.00
CA GLY A 204 9.91 6.29 -8.61
C GLY A 204 9.46 7.60 -9.22
N ARG A 205 9.29 7.66 -10.55
CA ARG A 205 9.01 8.92 -11.28
C ARG A 205 7.56 9.39 -11.18
N ILE A 206 6.60 8.46 -11.28
CA ILE A 206 5.18 8.82 -11.37
C ILE A 206 4.58 8.96 -9.98
N LEU A 207 4.97 8.11 -9.04
CA LEU A 207 4.39 8.09 -7.69
C LEU A 207 5.25 8.84 -6.68
N GLN A 208 6.44 8.30 -6.38
CA GLN A 208 7.26 8.79 -5.28
C GLN A 208 7.79 10.22 -5.49
N TYR A 209 8.38 10.51 -6.65
CA TYR A 209 8.91 11.84 -6.95
C TYR A 209 7.83 12.93 -6.91
N LYS A 210 6.60 12.59 -7.33
CA LYS A 210 5.47 13.52 -7.34
C LYS A 210 4.62 13.48 -6.07
N ALA A 211 4.96 12.66 -5.09
CA ALA A 211 4.12 12.43 -3.92
C ALA A 211 3.77 13.71 -3.15
N LEU A 212 4.74 14.59 -2.86
CA LEU A 212 4.50 15.86 -2.17
C LEU A 212 3.72 16.86 -3.05
N GLN A 213 3.96 16.88 -4.35
CA GLN A 213 3.17 17.68 -5.29
C GLN A 213 1.71 17.18 -5.35
N ASN A 214 1.48 15.89 -5.35
CA ASN A 214 0.14 15.33 -5.27
C ASN A 214 -0.52 15.69 -3.94
N ALA A 215 0.19 15.57 -2.82
CA ALA A 215 -0.30 15.91 -1.48
C ALA A 215 -0.84 17.35 -1.41
N SER A 216 -0.18 18.32 -2.03
CA SER A 216 -0.61 19.73 -2.03
C SER A 216 -1.94 19.98 -2.76
N ARG A 217 -2.47 18.98 -3.46
CA ARG A 217 -3.76 19.03 -4.16
C ARG A 217 -4.88 18.31 -3.40
N ILE A 218 -4.55 17.50 -2.39
CA ILE A 218 -5.49 16.67 -1.64
C ILE A 218 -6.12 17.50 -0.53
N LYS A 219 -7.45 17.64 -0.57
CA LYS A 219 -8.27 18.37 0.41
C LYS A 219 -9.11 17.44 1.29
N LYS A 220 -9.13 16.14 1.00
CA LYS A 220 -9.90 15.13 1.75
C LYS A 220 -9.26 14.82 3.09
N PRO A 221 -10.04 14.42 4.11
CA PRO A 221 -9.51 13.95 5.38
C PRO A 221 -8.40 12.93 5.19
N THR A 222 -7.28 13.12 5.90
CA THR A 222 -6.08 12.30 5.72
C THR A 222 -5.48 11.90 7.05
N LEU A 223 -5.35 10.59 7.27
CA LEU A 223 -4.57 10.02 8.37
C LEU A 223 -3.23 9.51 7.84
N ILE A 224 -2.14 9.92 8.48
CA ILE A 224 -0.80 9.35 8.25
C ILE A 224 -0.41 8.54 9.49
N ILE A 225 0.12 7.35 9.27
CA ILE A 225 0.62 6.45 10.32
C ILE A 225 2.09 6.14 10.04
N GLN A 226 2.97 6.29 11.06
CA GLN A 226 4.41 6.14 10.86
C GLN A 226 5.10 5.53 12.07
N GLY A 227 5.95 4.54 11.86
CA GLY A 227 6.89 4.04 12.86
C GLY A 227 8.09 4.97 13.02
N GLU A 228 8.47 5.30 14.27
CA GLU A 228 9.59 6.22 14.51
C GLU A 228 10.96 5.55 14.32
N GLN A 229 11.03 4.22 14.36
CA GLN A 229 12.24 3.43 14.09
C GLN A 229 12.35 2.96 12.64
N ASP A 230 11.46 3.46 11.75
CA ASP A 230 11.47 3.11 10.33
C ASP A 230 12.72 3.66 9.63
N LYS A 231 13.62 2.75 9.25
CA LYS A 231 14.86 3.06 8.51
C LYS A 231 14.71 2.82 7.01
N THR A 232 13.63 2.17 6.59
CA THR A 232 13.31 1.93 5.17
C THR A 232 12.67 3.16 4.54
N VAL A 233 11.64 3.69 5.24
CA VAL A 233 10.99 4.94 4.89
C VAL A 233 11.09 5.88 6.09
N LEU A 234 11.92 6.90 5.96
CA LEU A 234 12.27 7.75 7.08
C LEU A 234 11.06 8.54 7.61
N PRO A 235 10.86 8.62 8.93
CA PRO A 235 9.77 9.38 9.57
C PRO A 235 9.72 10.87 9.17
N SER A 236 10.86 11.44 8.77
CA SER A 236 10.92 12.80 8.22
C SER A 236 10.05 12.97 6.95
N GLY A 237 9.85 11.88 6.18
CA GLY A 237 8.97 11.87 5.02
C GLY A 237 7.50 12.08 5.40
N ALA A 238 7.04 11.41 6.45
CA ALA A 238 5.67 11.56 6.96
C ALA A 238 5.39 12.99 7.48
N LYS A 239 6.35 13.60 8.17
CA LYS A 239 6.27 15.00 8.63
C LYS A 239 6.16 15.97 7.45
N ARG A 240 7.05 15.84 6.44
CA ARG A 240 7.00 16.66 5.23
C ARG A 240 5.69 16.46 4.45
N LEU A 241 5.18 15.24 4.42
CA LEU A 241 3.90 14.93 3.80
C LEU A 241 2.75 15.64 4.50
N LEU A 242 2.69 15.55 5.84
CA LEU A 242 1.68 16.25 6.65
C LEU A 242 1.67 17.76 6.37
N GLU A 243 2.85 18.37 6.30
CA GLU A 243 2.99 19.81 5.99
C GLU A 243 2.49 20.12 4.56
N SER A 244 2.77 19.23 3.60
CA SER A 244 2.44 19.43 2.17
C SER A 244 0.96 19.22 1.84
N LEU A 245 0.19 18.50 2.68
CA LEU A 245 -1.24 18.23 2.44
C LEU A 245 -2.05 19.52 2.49
N ALA A 246 -2.88 19.78 1.47
CA ALA A 246 -3.85 20.87 1.47
C ALA A 246 -5.09 20.60 2.33
N ALA A 247 -5.28 19.36 2.79
CA ALA A 247 -6.35 18.98 3.68
C ALA A 247 -6.33 19.81 4.97
N LYS A 248 -7.49 20.32 5.39
CA LYS A 248 -7.67 20.96 6.70
C LYS A 248 -7.73 19.92 7.81
N ASP A 249 -8.38 18.82 7.53
CA ASP A 249 -8.50 17.66 8.40
C ASP A 249 -7.39 16.67 8.04
N LYS A 250 -6.30 16.73 8.77
CA LYS A 250 -5.12 15.88 8.58
C LYS A 250 -4.44 15.61 9.90
N SER A 251 -4.00 14.37 10.10
CA SER A 251 -3.30 13.96 11.31
C SER A 251 -2.15 12.99 11.01
N LEU A 252 -1.14 13.01 11.88
CA LEU A 252 -0.03 12.07 11.90
C LEU A 252 -0.01 11.36 13.24
N GLN A 253 -0.20 10.04 13.20
CA GLN A 253 -0.04 9.16 14.35
C GLN A 253 1.30 8.45 14.25
N THR A 254 2.17 8.63 15.24
CA THR A 254 3.47 7.96 15.30
C THR A 254 3.48 6.85 16.35
N PHE A 255 4.36 5.86 16.15
CA PHE A 255 4.59 4.73 17.03
C PHE A 255 6.07 4.63 17.38
N PRO A 256 6.49 4.95 18.63
CA PRO A 256 7.90 5.11 19.00
C PRO A 256 8.76 3.86 18.75
N ASP A 257 8.21 2.66 19.02
CA ASP A 257 8.94 1.39 18.93
C ASP A 257 8.66 0.62 17.64
N ALA A 258 8.11 1.27 16.62
CA ALA A 258 7.72 0.62 15.39
C ALA A 258 8.71 0.94 14.25
N ASP A 259 9.12 -0.09 13.51
CA ASP A 259 9.88 0.00 12.27
C ASP A 259 8.99 0.00 11.02
N HIS A 260 9.56 -0.21 9.84
CA HIS A 260 8.79 -0.27 8.58
C HIS A 260 7.85 -1.48 8.52
N TYR A 261 8.21 -2.57 9.17
CA TYR A 261 7.51 -3.85 9.07
C TYR A 261 6.40 -4.02 10.12
N PHE A 262 6.21 -3.07 11.01
CA PHE A 262 5.16 -3.19 12.03
C PHE A 262 3.74 -3.35 11.42
N TYR A 263 3.55 -2.94 10.17
CA TYR A 263 2.34 -3.23 9.39
C TYR A 263 2.27 -4.68 8.94
N HIS A 264 3.41 -5.30 8.66
CA HIS A 264 3.48 -6.72 8.31
C HIS A 264 2.98 -7.59 9.45
N ALA A 265 3.13 -7.15 10.66
CA ALA A 265 2.52 -7.76 11.82
C ALA A 265 0.97 -7.77 11.75
N LEU A 266 0.33 -7.06 10.83
CA LEU A 266 -1.13 -7.09 10.65
C LEU A 266 -1.65 -8.38 10.02
N PHE A 267 -0.80 -9.23 9.46
CA PHE A 267 -1.26 -10.48 8.85
C PHE A 267 -0.52 -11.74 9.32
N LEU A 268 0.65 -11.60 9.91
CA LEU A 268 1.38 -12.73 10.44
C LEU A 268 0.63 -13.37 11.60
N LYS A 269 0.64 -14.69 11.67
CA LYS A 269 0.22 -15.41 12.87
C LYS A 269 1.20 -15.01 13.97
N ALA A 270 0.83 -14.03 14.81
CA ALA A 270 1.68 -13.58 15.87
C ALA A 270 1.97 -14.74 16.82
N THR A 271 3.21 -15.07 16.93
CA THR A 271 3.71 -16.04 17.90
C THR A 271 3.85 -15.42 19.28
N GLU A 272 3.94 -14.07 19.38
CA GLU A 272 4.17 -13.37 20.63
C GLU A 272 3.07 -12.37 21.01
N LYS A 273 2.73 -12.30 22.31
CA LYS A 273 1.70 -11.39 22.85
C LYS A 273 1.99 -9.91 22.58
N HIS A 274 3.27 -9.53 22.51
CA HIS A 274 3.68 -8.14 22.30
C HIS A 274 3.31 -7.64 20.89
N ASP A 275 3.49 -8.45 19.88
CA ASP A 275 3.14 -8.11 18.50
C ASP A 275 1.64 -8.00 18.29
N GLN A 276 0.86 -8.82 18.97
CA GLN A 276 -0.61 -8.72 18.94
C GLN A 276 -1.11 -7.38 19.50
N ALA A 277 -0.47 -6.85 20.54
CA ALA A 277 -0.84 -5.57 21.13
C ALA A 277 -0.56 -4.40 20.16
N LYS A 278 0.61 -4.39 19.52
CA LYS A 278 0.99 -3.38 18.50
C LYS A 278 0.02 -3.41 17.30
N ARG A 279 -0.35 -4.58 16.83
CA ARG A 279 -1.32 -4.77 15.74
C ARG A 279 -2.69 -4.17 16.05
N ARG A 280 -3.22 -4.52 17.21
CA ARG A 280 -4.52 -4.00 17.67
C ARG A 280 -4.49 -2.48 17.79
N LEU A 281 -3.36 -1.92 18.20
CA LEU A 281 -3.20 -0.48 18.33
C LEU A 281 -3.29 0.21 16.96
N VAL A 282 -2.59 -0.29 15.92
CA VAL A 282 -2.66 0.30 14.57
C VAL A 282 -4.06 0.16 13.98
N THR A 283 -4.67 -1.03 14.06
CA THR A 283 -6.03 -1.22 13.55
C THR A 283 -7.03 -0.37 14.32
N SER A 284 -6.86 -0.19 15.65
CA SER A 284 -7.74 0.67 16.43
C SER A 284 -7.67 2.13 15.99
N VAL A 285 -6.46 2.64 15.71
CA VAL A 285 -6.27 4.01 15.18
C VAL A 285 -7.01 4.17 13.84
N VAL A 286 -6.85 3.23 12.92
CA VAL A 286 -7.56 3.26 11.62
C VAL A 286 -9.08 3.19 11.82
N ARG A 287 -9.54 2.25 12.63
CA ARG A 287 -10.97 2.05 12.93
C ARG A 287 -11.59 3.30 13.57
N ASP A 288 -10.93 3.89 14.56
CA ASP A 288 -11.47 5.03 15.31
C ASP A 288 -11.48 6.28 14.43
N TRP A 289 -10.46 6.45 13.57
CA TRP A 289 -10.48 7.50 12.55
C TRP A 289 -11.63 7.31 11.55
N LEU A 290 -11.85 6.10 11.04
CA LEU A 290 -12.96 5.80 10.13
C LEU A 290 -14.36 6.00 10.75
N LYS A 291 -14.51 5.96 12.08
CA LYS A 291 -15.79 6.22 12.76
C LYS A 291 -16.14 7.69 12.79
N THR A 292 -15.15 8.56 12.79
CA THR A 292 -15.34 10.01 12.92
C THR A 292 -15.41 10.73 11.56
N HIS A 293 -15.01 10.06 10.50
CA HIS A 293 -15.01 10.57 9.12
C HIS A 293 -15.98 9.80 8.23
#